data_53e158b05506cce05bd378181f1c1eb3
#
_entry.id   53e158b05506cce05bd378181f1c1eb3
#
_cell.length_a   1.000
_cell.length_b   1.000
_cell.length_c   1.000
_cell.angle_alpha   90.00
_cell.angle_beta   90.00
_cell.angle_gamma   90.00
#
_symmetry.space_group_name_H-M   'P 1'
#
loop_
_entity.id
_entity.type
_entity.pdbx_description
1 polymer ?
#
loop_
_entity_poly.entity_id
_entity_poly.type
_entity_poly.pdbx_seq_one_letter_code
_entity_poly.pdbx_strand_id
1 'polypeptide(L)'
;MRLLALTASACLCAALSATGAASAAAVPAGAPGTVPATVPAAVPAAVPAGLPAAGASAAAKVAYGFAWSDGKGVLRVTPAKATLVKEHGILRYKLKAVAGAKEVRLDYTKSAYSRVTVACDLVETEGRVALDAKGLGRTKCTPADLAFTLQRGPAPFKVEYSGAKAVKVSEFLTDWGNPRSAFGTIRRVNDTTVSFKGIKLGYTHAIGFYRVTAKCSSGWLTGKPVNASRDGLGQKPCTAADFTKVLKAQKHPVLVKADYNPLSGELIEVWEVYGDA
;
A
#
# COMPACT_ATOMS: atom_id res chain seq x y z
N MET A 1 -30.11 -26.00 29.70
CA MET A 1 -28.94 -26.76 30.11
C MET A 1 -28.55 -27.70 28.97
N ARG A 2 -27.52 -27.40 28.21
CA ARG A 2 -26.88 -28.35 27.24
C ARG A 2 -25.38 -28.18 27.41
N LEU A 3 -24.73 -29.26 27.80
CA LEU A 3 -23.26 -29.36 27.97
C LEU A 3 -22.58 -29.26 26.62
N LEU A 4 -21.57 -28.42 26.53
CA LEU A 4 -20.59 -28.38 25.43
C LEU A 4 -19.40 -29.24 25.81
N ALA A 5 -19.14 -30.27 25.00
CA ALA A 5 -17.94 -31.10 25.10
C ALA A 5 -16.76 -30.39 24.39
N LEU A 6 -15.69 -30.13 25.13
CA LEU A 6 -14.42 -29.67 24.59
C LEU A 6 -13.60 -30.92 24.13
N THR A 7 -13.28 -30.98 22.86
CA THR A 7 -12.28 -31.91 22.32
C THR A 7 -10.93 -31.18 22.19
N ALA A 8 -9.96 -31.59 22.97
CA ALA A 8 -8.57 -31.16 22.87
C ALA A 8 -7.87 -31.94 21.77
N SER A 9 -7.37 -31.26 20.73
CA SER A 9 -6.47 -31.83 19.72
C SER A 9 -5.04 -31.48 20.09
N ALA A 10 -4.26 -32.53 20.40
CA ALA A 10 -2.82 -32.43 20.61
C ALA A 10 -2.10 -32.49 19.26
N CYS A 11 -1.37 -31.44 18.90
CA CYS A 11 -0.43 -31.40 17.78
C CYS A 11 0.97 -31.81 18.25
N LEU A 12 1.48 -32.93 17.73
CA LEU A 12 2.87 -33.37 17.85
C LEU A 12 3.77 -32.46 16.96
N CYS A 13 4.73 -31.76 17.58
CA CYS A 13 5.81 -31.11 16.86
C CYS A 13 6.99 -32.08 16.69
N ALA A 14 7.29 -32.47 15.45
CA ALA A 14 8.54 -33.15 15.09
C ALA A 14 9.64 -32.09 14.83
N ALA A 15 10.71 -32.12 15.63
CA ALA A 15 11.90 -31.33 15.46
C ALA A 15 12.85 -31.99 14.44
N LEU A 16 13.15 -31.31 13.34
CA LEU A 16 14.26 -31.66 12.45
C LEU A 16 15.43 -30.71 12.70
N SER A 17 16.51 -31.29 13.28
CA SER A 17 17.78 -30.61 13.45
C SER A 17 18.60 -30.81 12.16
N ALA A 18 18.95 -29.71 11.47
CA ALA A 18 19.94 -29.73 10.39
C ALA A 18 21.18 -28.97 10.84
N THR A 19 22.25 -29.73 11.08
CA THR A 19 23.61 -29.24 11.31
C THR A 19 24.27 -28.89 9.97
N GLY A 20 24.55 -27.62 9.70
CA GLY A 20 25.30 -27.15 8.54
C GLY A 20 26.67 -26.63 8.97
N ALA A 21 27.72 -27.25 8.46
CA ALA A 21 29.12 -26.96 8.73
C ALA A 21 29.56 -25.60 8.11
N ALA A 22 30.26 -24.80 8.89
CA ALA A 22 30.91 -23.57 8.43
C ALA A 22 32.26 -23.90 7.77
N SER A 23 32.44 -23.51 6.52
CA SER A 23 33.75 -23.50 5.84
C SER A 23 34.33 -22.10 5.90
N ALA A 24 35.42 -21.96 6.63
CA ALA A 24 36.24 -20.75 6.65
C ALA A 24 37.22 -20.76 5.45
N ALA A 25 37.11 -19.77 4.57
CA ALA A 25 38.09 -19.53 3.52
C ALA A 25 39.13 -18.48 3.98
N ALA A 26 40.40 -18.86 3.98
CA ALA A 26 41.54 -18.01 4.32
C ALA A 26 41.84 -17.04 3.16
N VAL A 27 42.11 -15.77 3.50
CA VAL A 27 42.60 -14.73 2.60
C VAL A 27 44.11 -14.69 2.67
N PRO A 28 44.86 -14.75 1.55
CA PRO A 28 46.29 -14.54 1.57
C PRO A 28 46.63 -13.04 1.59
N ALA A 29 47.60 -12.69 2.47
CA ALA A 29 48.21 -11.39 2.56
C ALA A 29 49.16 -11.13 1.37
N GLY A 30 48.94 -10.07 0.60
CA GLY A 30 49.83 -9.61 -0.46
C GLY A 30 50.66 -8.44 0.01
N ALA A 31 51.99 -8.52 -0.24
CA ALA A 31 53.02 -7.61 0.15
C ALA A 31 52.98 -6.22 -0.53
N PRO A 32 53.58 -5.16 0.06
CA PRO A 32 53.59 -3.82 -0.51
C PRO A 32 54.67 -3.66 -1.59
N GLY A 33 54.26 -3.33 -2.79
CA GLY A 33 55.17 -2.93 -3.88
C GLY A 33 55.35 -1.42 -3.91
N THR A 34 56.57 -0.99 -3.65
CA THR A 34 57.07 0.38 -3.85
C THR A 34 57.27 0.66 -5.33
N VAL A 35 56.63 1.74 -5.86
CA VAL A 35 56.85 2.25 -7.22
C VAL A 35 57.42 3.67 -7.15
N PRO A 36 58.50 3.99 -7.88
CA PRO A 36 59.17 5.30 -7.82
C PRO A 36 58.35 6.38 -8.56
N ALA A 37 58.37 7.57 -7.96
CA ALA A 37 57.77 8.77 -8.52
C ALA A 37 58.57 9.29 -9.73
N THR A 38 57.94 9.32 -10.90
CA THR A 38 58.38 10.10 -12.05
C THR A 38 57.48 11.31 -12.20
N VAL A 39 58.06 12.50 -12.10
CA VAL A 39 57.41 13.78 -12.35
C VAL A 39 57.42 14.07 -13.85
N PRO A 40 56.30 14.24 -14.52
CA PRO A 40 56.29 14.81 -15.87
C PRO A 40 55.94 16.31 -15.82
N ALA A 41 56.61 17.03 -16.70
CA ALA A 41 56.58 18.46 -16.94
C ALA A 41 55.18 19.04 -17.21
N ALA A 42 54.99 20.27 -16.75
CA ALA A 42 53.82 21.09 -16.93
C ALA A 42 53.51 21.35 -18.41
N VAL A 43 52.30 20.96 -18.85
CA VAL A 43 51.70 21.36 -20.12
C VAL A 43 50.70 22.48 -19.83
N PRO A 44 50.68 23.62 -20.58
CA PRO A 44 49.75 24.71 -20.34
C PRO A 44 48.31 24.26 -20.64
N ALA A 45 47.43 24.45 -19.67
CA ALA A 45 46.02 24.10 -19.76
C ALA A 45 45.30 25.02 -20.76
N ALA A 46 44.82 24.43 -21.84
CA ALA A 46 43.76 25.03 -22.67
C ALA A 46 42.48 25.08 -21.85
N VAL A 47 41.91 26.27 -21.71
CA VAL A 47 40.61 26.49 -21.04
C VAL A 47 39.51 25.87 -21.92
N PRO A 48 38.78 24.86 -21.47
CA PRO A 48 37.62 24.40 -22.22
C PRO A 48 36.48 25.37 -22.03
N ALA A 49 36.03 25.96 -23.13
CA ALA A 49 34.82 26.77 -23.21
C ALA A 49 33.57 25.94 -22.86
N GLY A 50 32.73 26.49 -21.98
CA GLY A 50 31.32 26.18 -21.89
C GLY A 50 30.96 24.81 -21.33
N LEU A 51 30.94 24.69 -20.00
CA LEU A 51 30.10 23.69 -19.34
C LEU A 51 28.64 24.06 -19.64
N PRO A 52 27.81 23.12 -20.15
CA PRO A 52 26.39 23.36 -20.24
C PRO A 52 25.87 23.61 -18.82
N ALA A 53 25.14 24.71 -18.64
CA ALA A 53 24.47 25.04 -17.38
C ALA A 53 23.72 23.79 -16.88
N ALA A 54 24.11 23.28 -15.72
CA ALA A 54 23.42 22.19 -15.07
C ALA A 54 21.96 22.63 -14.92
N GLY A 55 21.07 21.97 -15.70
CA GLY A 55 19.66 22.26 -15.67
C GLY A 55 19.19 22.27 -14.22
N ALA A 56 18.55 23.35 -13.80
CA ALA A 56 18.02 23.50 -12.44
C ALA A 56 17.18 22.27 -12.09
N SER A 57 17.71 21.44 -11.21
CA SER A 57 17.00 20.28 -10.70
C SER A 57 15.72 20.78 -10.06
N ALA A 58 14.55 20.45 -10.65
CA ALA A 58 13.28 20.85 -10.10
C ALA A 58 13.22 20.41 -8.63
N ALA A 59 12.98 21.35 -7.74
CA ALA A 59 12.94 21.11 -6.29
C ALA A 59 12.01 19.92 -6.00
N ALA A 60 12.49 18.95 -5.25
CA ALA A 60 11.71 17.77 -4.89
C ALA A 60 10.49 18.17 -4.09
N LYS A 61 9.30 17.78 -4.54
CA LYS A 61 8.04 17.96 -3.84
C LYS A 61 7.84 16.80 -2.85
N VAL A 62 7.03 17.05 -1.81
CA VAL A 62 6.72 16.05 -0.78
C VAL A 62 5.22 15.91 -0.64
N ALA A 63 4.74 14.66 -0.57
CA ALA A 63 3.37 14.31 -0.20
C ALA A 63 3.38 13.31 0.95
N TYR A 64 2.48 13.52 1.91
CA TYR A 64 2.15 12.55 2.95
C TYR A 64 0.73 12.05 2.71
N GLY A 65 0.49 10.76 2.91
CA GLY A 65 -0.86 10.21 2.76
C GLY A 65 -0.85 8.70 2.62
N PHE A 66 -2.04 8.14 2.48
CA PHE A 66 -2.18 6.75 2.08
C PHE A 66 -1.99 6.64 0.57
N ALA A 67 -1.09 5.76 0.16
CA ALA A 67 -0.87 5.47 -1.24
C ALA A 67 -1.41 4.11 -1.63
N TRP A 68 -1.89 4.02 -2.86
CA TRP A 68 -2.43 2.83 -3.49
C TRP A 68 -1.60 2.42 -4.70
N SER A 69 -1.60 1.14 -5.04
CA SER A 69 -1.14 0.68 -6.36
C SER A 69 -2.13 1.16 -7.44
N ASP A 70 -1.58 1.68 -8.52
CA ASP A 70 -2.36 1.97 -9.74
C ASP A 70 -1.94 1.04 -10.90
N GLY A 71 -1.31 -0.07 -10.55
CA GLY A 71 -0.74 -1.07 -11.45
C GLY A 71 0.56 -0.61 -12.13
N LYS A 72 1.29 -1.55 -12.74
CA LYS A 72 2.45 -1.29 -13.61
C LYS A 72 3.53 -0.34 -13.05
N GLY A 73 3.84 -0.44 -11.76
CA GLY A 73 4.89 0.39 -11.14
C GLY A 73 4.47 1.83 -10.83
N VAL A 74 3.17 2.13 -10.86
CA VAL A 74 2.61 3.43 -10.50
C VAL A 74 1.92 3.36 -9.15
N LEU A 75 2.22 4.30 -8.27
CA LEU A 75 1.43 4.57 -7.07
C LEU A 75 0.60 5.84 -7.26
N ARG A 76 -0.54 5.88 -6.59
CA ARG A 76 -1.36 7.08 -6.43
C ARG A 76 -1.47 7.43 -4.96
N VAL A 77 -1.34 8.69 -4.62
CA VAL A 77 -1.46 9.21 -3.26
C VAL A 77 -2.30 10.49 -3.25
N THR A 78 -3.25 10.57 -2.34
CA THR A 78 -3.95 11.83 -2.08
C THR A 78 -3.23 12.53 -0.93
N PRO A 79 -2.64 13.72 -1.16
CA PRO A 79 -1.90 14.43 -0.13
C PRO A 79 -2.77 14.77 1.09
N ALA A 80 -2.23 14.52 2.27
CA ALA A 80 -2.82 14.86 3.55
C ALA A 80 -1.88 15.75 4.37
N LYS A 81 -2.42 16.51 5.31
CA LYS A 81 -1.61 17.20 6.32
C LYS A 81 -1.13 16.17 7.34
N ALA A 82 0.19 16.06 7.50
CA ALA A 82 0.81 15.14 8.45
C ALA A 82 1.43 15.92 9.60
N THR A 83 1.15 15.49 10.83
CA THR A 83 1.73 16.07 12.05
C THR A 83 2.42 14.96 12.82
N LEU A 84 3.73 15.09 13.06
CA LEU A 84 4.49 14.13 13.86
C LEU A 84 4.11 14.28 15.34
N VAL A 85 3.82 13.17 15.97
CA VAL A 85 3.52 13.08 17.41
C VAL A 85 4.31 11.92 18.03
N LYS A 86 4.50 11.96 19.34
CA LYS A 86 5.06 10.85 20.12
C LYS A 86 4.00 10.32 21.05
N GLU A 87 3.56 9.09 20.82
CA GLU A 87 2.53 8.43 21.63
C GLU A 87 3.09 7.10 22.16
N HIS A 88 2.96 6.87 23.46
CA HIS A 88 3.50 5.66 24.13
C HIS A 88 4.99 5.39 23.82
N GLY A 89 5.79 6.46 23.69
CA GLY A 89 7.21 6.37 23.36
C GLY A 89 7.55 6.19 21.88
N ILE A 90 6.55 5.96 21.02
CA ILE A 90 6.73 5.70 19.58
C ILE A 90 6.37 6.96 18.77
N LEU A 91 7.20 7.27 17.77
CA LEU A 91 6.92 8.34 16.81
C LEU A 91 5.91 7.85 15.77
N ARG A 92 4.86 8.65 15.54
CA ARG A 92 3.84 8.39 14.53
C ARG A 92 3.31 9.70 13.95
N TYR A 93 2.64 9.61 12.81
CA TYR A 93 2.02 10.77 12.17
C TYR A 93 0.50 10.74 12.37
N LYS A 94 -0.08 11.89 12.68
CA LYS A 94 -1.53 12.11 12.55
C LYS A 94 -1.81 12.71 11.20
N LEU A 95 -2.62 12.01 10.41
CA LEU A 95 -3.04 12.47 9.10
C LEU A 95 -4.39 13.18 9.19
N LYS A 96 -4.50 14.31 8.48
CA LYS A 96 -5.76 15.02 8.28
C LYS A 96 -5.95 15.26 6.79
N ALA A 97 -7.10 14.85 6.26
CA ALA A 97 -7.44 15.11 4.87
C ALA A 97 -7.41 16.60 4.55
N VAL A 98 -6.90 16.95 3.38
CA VAL A 98 -6.89 18.32 2.83
C VAL A 98 -8.03 18.42 1.84
N ALA A 99 -8.97 19.34 2.10
CA ALA A 99 -10.10 19.57 1.21
C ALA A 99 -9.61 19.98 -0.19
N GLY A 100 -10.16 19.34 -1.22
CA GLY A 100 -9.79 19.61 -2.62
C GLY A 100 -8.38 19.13 -3.02
N ALA A 101 -7.66 18.37 -2.17
CA ALA A 101 -6.38 17.80 -2.54
C ALA A 101 -6.53 16.91 -3.78
N LYS A 102 -5.69 17.18 -4.79
CA LYS A 102 -5.64 16.38 -6.01
C LYS A 102 -4.74 15.17 -5.82
N GLU A 103 -5.21 14.02 -6.24
CA GLU A 103 -4.43 12.78 -6.30
C GLU A 103 -3.17 12.98 -7.16
N VAL A 104 -2.02 12.54 -6.65
CA VAL A 104 -0.75 12.52 -7.37
C VAL A 104 -0.45 11.09 -7.78
N ARG A 105 -0.08 10.88 -9.06
CA ARG A 105 0.30 9.58 -9.63
C ARG A 105 1.78 9.60 -9.96
N LEU A 106 2.52 8.62 -9.45
CA LEU A 106 3.98 8.61 -9.49
C LEU A 106 4.51 7.24 -9.89
N ASP A 107 5.41 7.21 -10.84
CA ASP A 107 6.24 6.04 -11.14
C ASP A 107 7.23 5.83 -9.99
N TYR A 108 7.18 4.65 -9.37
CA TYR A 108 8.05 4.27 -8.26
C TYR A 108 9.09 3.20 -8.61
N THR A 109 9.17 2.79 -9.86
CA THR A 109 10.01 1.65 -10.28
C THR A 109 11.50 1.85 -10.00
N LYS A 110 11.94 3.09 -9.82
CA LYS A 110 13.33 3.46 -9.47
C LYS A 110 13.44 4.21 -8.14
N SER A 111 12.40 4.21 -7.33
CA SER A 111 12.41 4.93 -6.05
C SER A 111 13.23 4.19 -5.00
N ALA A 112 13.88 4.93 -4.11
CA ALA A 112 14.34 4.38 -2.85
C ALA A 112 13.12 4.11 -1.96
N TYR A 113 13.07 2.92 -1.36
CA TYR A 113 11.98 2.53 -0.46
C TYR A 113 12.48 2.20 0.94
N SER A 114 11.75 2.62 1.96
CA SER A 114 12.04 2.26 3.35
C SER A 114 10.78 1.95 4.13
N ARG A 115 10.85 0.89 4.97
CA ARG A 115 9.75 0.34 5.75
C ARG A 115 9.91 0.59 7.25
N VAL A 116 8.76 0.59 7.94
CA VAL A 116 8.69 0.61 9.41
C VAL A 116 8.88 -0.77 10.03
N THR A 117 8.76 -1.86 9.26
CA THR A 117 9.05 -3.23 9.67
C THR A 117 10.55 -3.48 9.76
N VAL A 118 10.99 -4.43 10.57
CA VAL A 118 12.42 -4.78 10.74
C VAL A 118 13.01 -5.53 9.55
N ALA A 119 12.16 -6.12 8.69
CA ALA A 119 12.53 -6.75 7.42
C ALA A 119 11.53 -6.38 6.31
N CYS A 120 11.93 -6.54 5.04
CA CYS A 120 11.14 -6.08 3.89
C CYS A 120 9.94 -6.98 3.55
N ASP A 121 10.02 -8.24 3.87
CA ASP A 121 9.01 -9.29 3.60
C ASP A 121 7.94 -9.40 4.69
N LEU A 122 8.16 -8.78 5.86
CA LEU A 122 7.17 -8.80 6.94
C LEU A 122 5.90 -8.06 6.55
N VAL A 123 4.77 -8.66 6.90
CA VAL A 123 3.44 -8.08 6.68
C VAL A 123 3.18 -6.93 7.64
N GLU A 124 3.56 -7.12 8.90
CA GLU A 124 3.31 -6.25 10.03
C GLU A 124 4.58 -6.01 10.83
N THR A 125 4.52 -5.10 11.79
CA THR A 125 5.68 -4.75 12.62
C THR A 125 6.04 -5.81 13.66
N GLU A 126 5.18 -6.76 13.92
CA GLU A 126 5.36 -7.85 14.90
C GLU A 126 5.86 -7.36 16.28
N GLY A 127 5.35 -6.20 16.71
CA GLY A 127 5.73 -5.56 17.98
C GLY A 127 7.08 -4.83 17.96
N ARG A 128 7.81 -4.85 16.83
CA ARG A 128 9.07 -4.12 16.66
C ARG A 128 8.97 -3.15 15.49
N VAL A 129 9.39 -1.92 15.71
CA VAL A 129 9.37 -0.87 14.69
C VAL A 129 10.77 -0.38 14.38
N ALA A 130 11.08 -0.25 13.10
CA ALA A 130 12.33 0.30 12.59
C ALA A 130 12.08 1.74 12.11
N LEU A 131 12.19 2.71 13.02
CA LEU A 131 11.97 4.14 12.74
C LEU A 131 13.27 4.92 12.83
N ASP A 132 13.38 5.99 12.04
CA ASP A 132 14.40 7.02 12.19
C ASP A 132 13.94 8.12 13.19
N ALA A 133 14.80 9.11 13.45
CA ALA A 133 14.50 10.23 14.35
C ALA A 133 13.34 11.12 13.86
N LYS A 134 12.90 10.98 12.60
CA LYS A 134 11.76 11.69 12.01
C LYS A 134 10.50 10.84 11.98
N GLY A 135 10.50 9.65 12.59
CA GLY A 135 9.34 8.74 12.59
C GLY A 135 9.09 8.06 11.24
N LEU A 136 10.09 8.02 10.36
CA LEU A 136 10.01 7.37 9.06
C LEU A 136 10.70 6.01 9.11
N GLY A 137 10.24 5.09 8.27
CA GLY A 137 10.82 3.76 8.14
C GLY A 137 12.31 3.78 7.84
N ARG A 138 13.08 2.94 8.55
CA ARG A 138 14.54 2.85 8.47
C ARG A 138 15.03 1.64 7.68
N THR A 139 14.23 0.57 7.59
CA THR A 139 14.61 -0.64 6.86
C THR A 139 14.59 -0.36 5.36
N LYS A 140 15.76 -0.38 4.73
CA LYS A 140 15.91 -0.15 3.29
C LYS A 140 15.40 -1.37 2.51
N CYS A 141 14.51 -1.13 1.58
CA CYS A 141 13.83 -2.14 0.77
C CYS A 141 13.88 -1.75 -0.72
N THR A 142 13.47 -2.66 -1.58
CA THR A 142 13.49 -2.49 -3.04
C THR A 142 12.14 -1.96 -3.56
N PRO A 143 12.07 -1.47 -4.81
CA PRO A 143 10.79 -1.17 -5.46
C PRO A 143 9.86 -2.39 -5.61
N ALA A 144 10.42 -3.61 -5.67
CA ALA A 144 9.62 -4.84 -5.69
C ALA A 144 8.90 -5.06 -4.34
N ASP A 145 9.58 -4.78 -3.22
CA ASP A 145 8.97 -4.82 -1.89
C ASP A 145 7.88 -3.75 -1.73
N LEU A 146 8.07 -2.57 -2.36
CA LEU A 146 7.02 -1.55 -2.41
C LEU A 146 5.81 -2.03 -3.21
N ALA A 147 6.02 -2.69 -4.34
CA ALA A 147 4.95 -3.29 -5.13
C ALA A 147 4.17 -4.33 -4.30
N PHE A 148 4.89 -5.20 -3.57
CA PHE A 148 4.29 -6.18 -2.67
C PHE A 148 3.46 -5.51 -1.57
N THR A 149 3.98 -4.47 -0.92
CA THR A 149 3.24 -3.70 0.10
C THR A 149 1.94 -3.12 -0.47
N LEU A 150 2.02 -2.46 -1.64
CA LEU A 150 0.87 -1.83 -2.27
C LEU A 150 -0.18 -2.81 -2.81
N GLN A 151 0.19 -4.05 -3.15
CA GLN A 151 -0.75 -5.10 -3.55
C GLN A 151 -1.67 -5.53 -2.40
N ARG A 152 -1.24 -5.36 -1.17
CA ARG A 152 -1.99 -5.73 0.03
C ARG A 152 -3.03 -4.70 0.45
N GLY A 153 -2.94 -3.48 -0.07
CA GLY A 153 -3.85 -2.38 0.24
C GLY A 153 -3.14 -1.04 0.33
N PRO A 154 -3.82 -0.04 0.85
CA PRO A 154 -3.22 1.26 1.08
C PRO A 154 -2.15 1.18 2.16
N ALA A 155 -1.09 1.96 1.99
CA ALA A 155 -0.07 2.11 3.03
C ALA A 155 0.28 3.59 3.24
N PRO A 156 0.60 3.99 4.48
CA PRO A 156 0.89 5.37 4.81
C PRO A 156 2.34 5.71 4.42
N PHE A 157 2.50 6.63 3.46
CA PHE A 157 3.80 7.02 2.93
C PHE A 157 4.05 8.52 2.96
N LYS A 158 5.30 8.88 3.26
CA LYS A 158 5.92 10.11 2.81
C LYS A 158 6.57 9.83 1.45
N VAL A 159 6.15 10.54 0.42
CA VAL A 159 6.68 10.41 -0.93
C VAL A 159 7.39 11.71 -1.32
N GLU A 160 8.69 11.61 -1.61
CA GLU A 160 9.48 12.67 -2.22
C GLU A 160 9.52 12.42 -3.72
N TYR A 161 9.17 13.42 -4.54
CA TYR A 161 9.01 13.22 -5.98
C TYR A 161 9.41 14.43 -6.80
N SER A 162 9.78 14.19 -8.06
CA SER A 162 10.06 15.21 -9.06
C SER A 162 9.30 14.87 -10.35
N GLY A 163 8.51 15.82 -10.83
CA GLY A 163 7.57 15.54 -11.93
C GLY A 163 6.62 14.40 -11.58
N ALA A 164 6.54 13.39 -12.43
CA ALA A 164 5.73 12.19 -12.23
C ALA A 164 6.51 10.99 -11.64
N LYS A 165 7.72 11.22 -11.10
CA LYS A 165 8.59 10.15 -10.57
C LYS A 165 8.75 10.26 -9.08
N ALA A 166 8.46 9.18 -8.35
CA ALA A 166 8.84 9.05 -6.96
C ALA A 166 10.36 8.85 -6.87
N VAL A 167 11.02 9.68 -6.06
CA VAL A 167 12.46 9.57 -5.78
C VAL A 167 12.68 8.73 -4.54
N LYS A 168 11.88 8.99 -3.49
CA LYS A 168 11.94 8.26 -2.24
C LYS A 168 10.54 8.05 -1.67
N VAL A 169 10.28 6.84 -1.24
CA VAL A 169 9.04 6.43 -0.55
C VAL A 169 9.42 5.93 0.83
N SER A 170 8.90 6.54 1.87
CA SER A 170 9.17 6.16 3.26
C SER A 170 7.86 5.86 3.97
N GLU A 171 7.72 4.64 4.46
CA GLU A 171 6.60 4.23 5.29
C GLU A 171 6.66 4.94 6.65
N PHE A 172 5.53 5.21 7.26
CA PHE A 172 5.44 5.74 8.62
C PHE A 172 4.26 5.13 9.38
N LEU A 173 4.25 5.24 10.70
CA LEU A 173 3.13 4.80 11.51
C LEU A 173 2.07 5.89 11.59
N THR A 174 0.79 5.51 11.44
CA THR A 174 -0.36 6.41 11.57
C THR A 174 -1.59 5.64 12.05
N ASP A 175 -2.58 6.38 12.49
CA ASP A 175 -3.92 5.83 12.70
C ASP A 175 -4.66 5.77 11.35
N TRP A 176 -5.35 4.67 11.13
CA TRP A 176 -6.09 4.45 9.88
C TRP A 176 -7.37 5.29 9.80
N GLY A 177 -7.77 5.93 10.89
CA GLY A 177 -9.04 6.63 11.00
C GLY A 177 -10.21 5.65 11.23
N ASN A 178 -11.41 6.20 11.34
CA ASN A 178 -12.61 5.40 11.59
C ASN A 178 -13.32 5.06 10.27
N PRO A 179 -13.63 3.79 10.02
CA PRO A 179 -14.53 3.41 8.93
C PRO A 179 -15.88 4.11 9.04
N ARG A 180 -16.52 4.31 7.91
CA ARG A 180 -17.86 4.87 7.80
C ARG A 180 -18.75 3.89 7.05
N SER A 181 -20.02 3.84 7.45
CA SER A 181 -21.05 3.10 6.75
C SER A 181 -22.03 4.06 6.10
N ALA A 182 -22.39 3.84 4.84
CA ALA A 182 -23.38 4.67 4.16
C ALA A 182 -24.07 3.92 3.01
N PHE A 183 -25.29 4.30 2.72
CA PHE A 183 -25.96 4.01 1.45
C PHE A 183 -25.53 5.02 0.39
N GLY A 184 -25.42 4.57 -0.84
CA GLY A 184 -25.10 5.43 -1.98
C GLY A 184 -24.85 4.65 -3.25
N THR A 185 -24.62 5.37 -4.34
CA THR A 185 -24.34 4.73 -5.62
C THR A 185 -22.84 4.50 -5.79
N ILE A 186 -22.49 3.31 -6.30
CA ILE A 186 -21.14 2.92 -6.63
C ILE A 186 -20.98 2.75 -8.14
N ARG A 187 -19.83 3.19 -8.68
CA ARG A 187 -19.46 3.05 -10.08
C ARG A 187 -18.02 2.58 -10.19
N ARG A 188 -17.76 1.65 -11.08
CA ARG A 188 -16.41 1.21 -11.40
C ARG A 188 -15.60 2.35 -12.05
N VAL A 189 -14.36 2.56 -11.59
CA VAL A 189 -13.35 3.41 -12.22
C VAL A 189 -12.35 2.54 -12.99
N ASN A 190 -11.80 1.51 -12.33
CA ASN A 190 -10.97 0.46 -12.91
C ASN A 190 -11.16 -0.86 -12.13
N ASP A 191 -10.28 -1.86 -12.32
CA ASP A 191 -10.45 -3.19 -11.70
C ASP A 191 -10.14 -3.24 -10.19
N THR A 192 -9.61 -2.16 -9.62
CA THR A 192 -9.27 -2.05 -8.19
C THR A 192 -9.78 -0.75 -7.56
N THR A 193 -10.56 0.03 -8.31
CA THR A 193 -11.01 1.36 -7.85
C THR A 193 -12.44 1.62 -8.28
N VAL A 194 -13.19 2.17 -7.36
CA VAL A 194 -14.58 2.62 -7.59
C VAL A 194 -14.74 4.10 -7.22
N SER A 195 -15.80 4.71 -7.70
CA SER A 195 -16.32 5.97 -7.18
C SER A 195 -17.57 5.67 -6.36
N PHE A 196 -17.59 6.11 -5.10
CA PHE A 196 -18.73 6.00 -4.20
C PHE A 196 -19.03 7.37 -3.60
N LYS A 197 -20.23 7.90 -3.80
CA LYS A 197 -20.62 9.25 -3.35
C LYS A 197 -19.62 10.35 -3.76
N GLY A 198 -19.02 10.23 -4.95
CA GLY A 198 -18.01 11.17 -5.45
C GLY A 198 -16.59 10.96 -4.91
N ILE A 199 -16.38 10.02 -4.00
CA ILE A 199 -15.07 9.67 -3.44
C ILE A 199 -14.50 8.50 -4.23
N LYS A 200 -13.22 8.55 -4.61
CA LYS A 200 -12.50 7.40 -5.15
C LYS A 200 -12.04 6.49 -4.02
N LEU A 201 -12.45 5.24 -4.06
CA LEU A 201 -12.08 4.20 -3.11
C LEU A 201 -11.38 3.06 -3.83
N GLY A 202 -10.25 2.62 -3.29
CA GLY A 202 -9.58 1.41 -3.72
C GLY A 202 -10.11 0.20 -2.96
N TYR A 203 -9.96 -0.99 -3.53
CA TYR A 203 -10.24 -2.25 -2.84
C TYR A 203 -9.23 -3.33 -3.22
N THR A 204 -9.08 -4.31 -2.35
CA THR A 204 -8.18 -5.45 -2.50
C THR A 204 -8.99 -6.74 -2.66
N HIS A 205 -8.29 -7.87 -2.74
CA HIS A 205 -8.92 -9.19 -2.72
C HIS A 205 -9.64 -9.50 -1.39
N ALA A 206 -9.37 -8.73 -0.34
CA ALA A 206 -9.98 -8.90 0.99
C ALA A 206 -11.31 -8.16 1.16
N ILE A 207 -11.80 -7.45 0.13
CA ILE A 207 -13.10 -6.76 0.20
C ILE A 207 -14.23 -7.75 0.53
N GLY A 208 -15.08 -7.39 1.48
CA GLY A 208 -16.37 -8.06 1.71
C GLY A 208 -17.37 -7.67 0.63
N PHE A 209 -17.89 -8.63 -0.11
CA PHE A 209 -18.95 -8.38 -1.09
C PHE A 209 -20.14 -9.32 -0.85
N TYR A 210 -21.30 -8.76 -0.58
CA TYR A 210 -22.48 -9.50 -0.19
C TYR A 210 -23.64 -9.25 -1.15
N ARG A 211 -24.24 -10.32 -1.66
CA ARG A 211 -25.27 -10.27 -2.68
C ARG A 211 -26.63 -10.76 -2.20
N VAL A 212 -27.69 -10.18 -2.78
CA VAL A 212 -29.06 -10.65 -2.59
C VAL A 212 -29.42 -11.80 -3.53
N THR A 213 -28.69 -11.97 -4.64
CA THR A 213 -28.94 -12.98 -5.67
C THR A 213 -28.45 -14.36 -5.27
N ALA A 214 -28.99 -15.42 -5.89
CA ALA A 214 -28.60 -16.81 -5.59
C ALA A 214 -27.14 -17.13 -5.99
N LYS A 215 -26.61 -16.49 -7.04
CA LYS A 215 -25.26 -16.75 -7.57
C LYS A 215 -24.42 -15.48 -7.60
N CYS A 216 -23.16 -15.55 -7.17
CA CYS A 216 -22.22 -14.42 -7.21
C CYS A 216 -21.98 -13.89 -8.63
N SER A 217 -22.06 -14.76 -9.64
CA SER A 217 -21.88 -14.40 -11.06
C SER A 217 -23.11 -13.79 -11.74
N SER A 218 -24.28 -13.76 -11.09
CA SER A 218 -25.50 -13.15 -11.65
C SER A 218 -25.30 -11.66 -11.92
N GLY A 219 -26.11 -11.06 -12.80
CA GLY A 219 -26.16 -9.60 -12.96
C GLY A 219 -26.60 -8.88 -11.67
N TRP A 220 -26.40 -7.58 -11.58
CA TRP A 220 -26.82 -6.79 -10.43
C TRP A 220 -28.34 -6.84 -10.25
N LEU A 221 -28.79 -7.19 -9.04
CA LEU A 221 -30.22 -7.34 -8.69
C LEU A 221 -31.03 -8.23 -9.67
N THR A 222 -30.37 -9.16 -10.38
CA THR A 222 -31.10 -10.05 -11.29
C THR A 222 -31.64 -11.28 -10.56
N GLY A 223 -32.94 -11.63 -10.85
CA GLY A 223 -33.60 -12.76 -10.25
C GLY A 223 -34.25 -12.44 -8.90
N LYS A 224 -34.69 -13.47 -8.19
CA LYS A 224 -35.36 -13.33 -6.89
C LYS A 224 -34.30 -13.01 -5.81
N PRO A 225 -34.61 -12.13 -4.84
CA PRO A 225 -33.69 -11.78 -3.74
C PRO A 225 -33.72 -12.87 -2.65
N VAL A 226 -33.15 -14.04 -2.95
CA VAL A 226 -33.18 -15.21 -2.06
C VAL A 226 -32.21 -15.11 -0.86
N ASN A 227 -31.31 -14.14 -0.89
CA ASN A 227 -30.30 -13.92 0.15
C ASN A 227 -30.37 -12.46 0.68
N ALA A 228 -31.54 -11.89 0.78
CA ALA A 228 -31.72 -10.56 1.38
C ALA A 228 -32.01 -10.67 2.88
N SER A 229 -31.39 -9.78 3.69
CA SER A 229 -31.79 -9.54 5.07
C SER A 229 -33.17 -8.87 5.15
N ARG A 230 -33.68 -8.67 6.37
CA ARG A 230 -34.92 -7.88 6.60
C ARG A 230 -34.77 -6.44 6.11
N ASP A 231 -33.57 -5.90 6.15
CA ASP A 231 -33.27 -4.53 5.69
C ASP A 231 -32.89 -4.47 4.20
N GLY A 232 -33.17 -5.54 3.44
CA GLY A 232 -32.87 -5.60 2.01
C GLY A 232 -31.40 -5.73 1.65
N LEU A 233 -30.51 -5.97 2.61
CA LEU A 233 -29.06 -6.10 2.35
C LEU A 233 -28.71 -7.53 1.96
N GLY A 234 -27.78 -7.65 1.00
CA GLY A 234 -27.23 -8.93 0.59
C GLY A 234 -26.57 -9.68 1.74
N GLN A 235 -26.79 -11.00 1.81
CA GLN A 235 -26.20 -11.87 2.82
C GLN A 235 -25.28 -12.94 2.23
N LYS A 236 -25.31 -13.16 0.90
CA LYS A 236 -24.47 -14.16 0.25
C LYS A 236 -23.06 -13.60 0.05
N PRO A 237 -22.02 -14.14 0.76
CA PRO A 237 -20.66 -13.71 0.55
C PRO A 237 -20.16 -14.11 -0.84
N CYS A 238 -19.49 -13.18 -1.50
CA CYS A 238 -18.88 -13.33 -2.81
C CYS A 238 -17.46 -12.74 -2.81
N THR A 239 -16.66 -13.07 -3.84
CA THR A 239 -15.26 -12.67 -3.90
C THR A 239 -15.07 -11.25 -4.50
N ALA A 240 -13.89 -10.68 -4.31
CA ALA A 240 -13.47 -9.45 -5.00
C ALA A 240 -13.53 -9.59 -6.54
N ALA A 241 -13.20 -10.77 -7.06
CA ALA A 241 -13.30 -11.05 -8.49
C ALA A 241 -14.75 -11.00 -9.00
N ASP A 242 -15.68 -11.53 -8.22
CA ASP A 242 -17.12 -11.44 -8.52
C ASP A 242 -17.58 -9.98 -8.51
N PHE A 243 -17.17 -9.20 -7.49
CA PHE A 243 -17.46 -7.78 -7.41
C PHE A 243 -16.97 -7.01 -8.63
N THR A 244 -15.69 -7.20 -8.99
CA THR A 244 -15.08 -6.58 -10.19
C THR A 244 -15.86 -6.95 -11.45
N LYS A 245 -16.16 -8.25 -11.63
CA LYS A 245 -16.89 -8.77 -12.79
C LYS A 245 -18.29 -8.19 -12.90
N VAL A 246 -19.03 -8.17 -11.79
CA VAL A 246 -20.40 -7.67 -11.76
C VAL A 246 -20.43 -6.16 -12.02
N LEU A 247 -19.55 -5.37 -11.40
CA LEU A 247 -19.45 -3.93 -11.67
C LEU A 247 -19.00 -3.61 -13.09
N LYS A 248 -18.14 -4.43 -13.69
CA LYS A 248 -17.69 -4.25 -15.08
C LYS A 248 -18.84 -4.40 -16.08
N ALA A 249 -19.84 -5.24 -15.75
CA ALA A 249 -21.02 -5.43 -16.57
C ALA A 249 -22.04 -4.28 -16.45
N GLN A 250 -21.91 -3.41 -15.43
CA GLN A 250 -22.87 -2.32 -15.21
C GLN A 250 -22.54 -1.10 -16.07
N LYS A 251 -23.55 -0.60 -16.79
CA LYS A 251 -23.46 0.64 -17.58
C LYS A 251 -23.75 1.89 -16.72
N HIS A 252 -24.45 1.72 -15.60
CA HIS A 252 -24.91 2.78 -14.70
C HIS A 252 -24.40 2.55 -13.27
N PRO A 253 -24.29 3.61 -12.44
CA PRO A 253 -24.07 3.45 -11.02
C PRO A 253 -25.14 2.58 -10.39
N VAL A 254 -24.76 1.74 -9.41
CA VAL A 254 -25.69 0.84 -8.69
C VAL A 254 -25.77 1.22 -7.22
N LEU A 255 -26.94 1.08 -6.61
CA LEU A 255 -27.16 1.36 -5.21
C LEU A 255 -26.53 0.26 -4.35
N VAL A 256 -25.81 0.67 -3.33
CA VAL A 256 -25.18 -0.20 -2.34
C VAL A 256 -25.28 0.40 -0.95
N LYS A 257 -25.15 -0.44 0.08
CA LYS A 257 -24.56 -0.04 1.35
C LYS A 257 -23.08 -0.35 1.29
N ALA A 258 -22.23 0.56 1.76
CA ALA A 258 -20.79 0.36 1.77
C ALA A 258 -20.16 0.81 3.09
N ASP A 259 -19.22 -0.01 3.57
CA ASP A 259 -18.29 0.38 4.62
C ASP A 259 -16.97 0.76 3.98
N TYR A 260 -16.44 1.93 4.32
CA TYR A 260 -15.28 2.50 3.71
C TYR A 260 -14.51 3.40 4.67
N ASN A 261 -13.23 3.55 4.44
CA ASN A 261 -12.38 4.47 5.18
C ASN A 261 -12.05 5.69 4.31
N PRO A 262 -12.58 6.88 4.62
CA PRO A 262 -12.35 8.07 3.80
C PRO A 262 -10.92 8.61 3.90
N LEU A 263 -10.17 8.27 4.96
CA LEU A 263 -8.79 8.72 5.16
C LEU A 263 -7.80 7.88 4.34
N SER A 264 -7.91 6.55 4.41
CA SER A 264 -7.08 5.64 3.60
C SER A 264 -7.59 5.52 2.15
N GLY A 265 -8.82 5.91 1.88
CA GLY A 265 -9.47 5.71 0.59
C GLY A 265 -9.80 4.24 0.32
N GLU A 266 -10.06 3.44 1.35
CA GLU A 266 -10.33 2.02 1.26
C GLU A 266 -11.83 1.70 1.29
N LEU A 267 -12.27 0.87 0.36
CA LEU A 267 -13.57 0.23 0.37
C LEU A 267 -13.43 -1.13 1.06
N ILE A 268 -14.12 -1.31 2.19
CA ILE A 268 -13.94 -2.44 3.09
C ILE A 268 -15.00 -3.51 2.82
N GLU A 269 -16.27 -3.11 2.82
CA GLU A 269 -17.39 -4.01 2.57
C GLU A 269 -18.44 -3.36 1.68
N VAL A 270 -19.13 -4.17 0.88
CA VAL A 270 -20.21 -3.74 -0.02
C VAL A 270 -21.36 -4.73 0.04
N TRP A 271 -22.54 -4.22 0.26
CA TRP A 271 -23.78 -4.97 0.18
C TRP A 271 -24.62 -4.51 -1.00
N GLU A 272 -25.02 -5.46 -1.83
CA GLU A 272 -26.09 -5.25 -2.80
C GLU A 272 -27.39 -4.92 -2.04
N VAL A 273 -28.15 -3.91 -2.47
CA VAL A 273 -29.36 -3.45 -1.79
C VAL A 273 -30.56 -3.82 -2.62
N TYR A 274 -31.55 -4.48 -2.00
CA TYR A 274 -32.84 -4.84 -2.61
C TYR A 274 -33.94 -4.09 -1.90
N GLY A 275 -34.73 -3.34 -2.67
CA GLY A 275 -35.79 -2.50 -2.17
C GLY A 275 -35.42 -1.01 -2.15
N ASP A 276 -36.37 -0.20 -1.77
CA ASP A 276 -36.15 1.24 -1.56
C ASP A 276 -35.39 1.42 -0.25
N ALA A 277 -34.13 1.90 -0.36
CA ALA A 277 -33.28 2.21 0.78
C ALA A 277 -33.39 3.69 1.15
#